data_c819c20ce2cef5ef10c9fdc30beae9ab
#
_entry.id   c819c20ce2cef5ef10c9fdc30beae9ab
#
_cell.length_a   1.000
_cell.length_b   1.000
_cell.length_c   1.000
_cell.angle_alpha   90.00
_cell.angle_beta   90.00
_cell.angle_gamma   90.00
#
_symmetry.space_group_name_H-M   'P 1'
#
loop_
_entity.id
_entity.type
_entity.pdbx_description
1 polymer ?
#
loop_
_entity_poly.entity_id
_entity_poly.type
_entity_poly.pdbx_seq_one_letter_code
_entity_poly.pdbx_strand_id
1 'polypeptide(L)'
;AMEFAVKWMYSVDKALYLPYQDNLQNLMNGEDFRDIVGNDIWQRMDFIRKVGNSAAHGGRKVTVEQAELCLENLYIFLDFVACCYGKNYKSSNFDKSLLELTPEEALSFVPDNNIDLSKLIEENRELKEELTARRAEQQQTYVQKPLDLSEYKTRKIYIDFMLEDAGWREGRDWLNEVELPGMPNRSEVGFADYVLYGDDGRPLAVVEAKRTCVDVSKGRQQAKLY
;
A
#
# COMPACT_ATOMS: atom_id res chain seq x y z
N ALA A 1 -14.12 0.16 -2.89
CA ALA A 1 -13.74 -1.25 -2.63
C ALA A 1 -12.98 -1.38 -1.31
N MET A 2 -11.82 -0.70 -1.13
CA MET A 2 -10.98 -0.83 0.10
C MET A 2 -11.74 -0.52 1.38
N GLU A 3 -12.40 0.64 1.47
CA GLU A 3 -13.17 1.02 2.67
C GLU A 3 -14.27 0.02 3.00
N PHE A 4 -14.97 -0.49 1.98
CA PHE A 4 -15.98 -1.52 2.16
C PHE A 4 -15.39 -2.80 2.75
N ALA A 5 -14.26 -3.28 2.23
CA ALA A 5 -13.60 -4.47 2.75
C ALA A 5 -13.12 -4.29 4.20
N VAL A 6 -12.56 -3.12 4.54
CA VAL A 6 -12.16 -2.80 5.92
C VAL A 6 -13.38 -2.83 6.84
N LYS A 7 -14.45 -2.12 6.51
CA LYS A 7 -15.69 -2.10 7.31
C LYS A 7 -16.31 -3.49 7.45
N TRP A 8 -16.25 -4.29 6.37
CA TRP A 8 -16.70 -5.67 6.42
C TRP A 8 -15.87 -6.50 7.41
N MET A 9 -14.53 -6.39 7.40
CA MET A 9 -13.66 -7.08 8.37
C MET A 9 -14.08 -6.74 9.82
N TYR A 10 -14.28 -5.45 10.12
CA TYR A 10 -14.76 -5.02 11.45
C TYR A 10 -16.14 -5.57 11.80
N SER A 11 -16.99 -5.84 10.82
CA SER A 11 -18.33 -6.40 11.07
C SER A 11 -18.30 -7.89 11.38
N VAL A 12 -17.32 -8.64 10.85
CA VAL A 12 -17.29 -10.11 10.93
C VAL A 12 -16.20 -10.67 11.84
N ASP A 13 -15.21 -9.89 12.23
CA ASP A 13 -14.10 -10.34 13.07
C ASP A 13 -14.24 -9.81 14.51
N LYS A 14 -14.33 -10.71 15.48
CA LYS A 14 -14.47 -10.37 16.91
C LYS A 14 -13.21 -9.76 17.51
N ALA A 15 -12.05 -9.95 16.87
CA ALA A 15 -10.80 -9.36 17.32
C ALA A 15 -10.65 -7.88 16.93
N LEU A 16 -11.53 -7.35 16.06
CA LEU A 16 -11.54 -5.97 15.63
C LEU A 16 -12.57 -5.16 16.42
N TYR A 17 -12.11 -4.15 17.15
CA TYR A 17 -12.96 -3.26 17.94
C TYR A 17 -13.21 -1.95 17.19
N LEU A 18 -14.50 -1.66 16.91
CA LEU A 18 -14.87 -0.43 16.21
C LEU A 18 -14.47 0.80 17.04
N PRO A 19 -13.67 1.73 16.46
CA PRO A 19 -13.37 2.99 17.11
C PRO A 19 -14.61 3.88 17.16
N TYR A 20 -14.59 4.91 18.03
CA TYR A 20 -15.69 5.88 18.14
C TYR A 20 -16.02 6.58 16.81
N GLN A 21 -15.01 6.85 15.99
CA GLN A 21 -15.18 7.37 14.64
C GLN A 21 -14.75 6.27 13.64
N ASP A 22 -15.69 5.83 12.83
CA ASP A 22 -15.53 4.72 11.88
C ASP A 22 -15.10 5.14 10.46
N ASN A 23 -14.43 6.29 10.34
CA ASN A 23 -13.83 6.66 9.06
C ASN A 23 -12.65 5.73 8.71
N LEU A 24 -12.38 5.60 7.42
CA LEU A 24 -11.35 4.67 6.92
C LEU A 24 -10.00 4.84 7.60
N GLN A 25 -9.55 6.08 7.84
CA GLN A 25 -8.25 6.34 8.46
C GLN A 25 -8.20 5.81 9.90
N ASN A 26 -9.25 6.02 10.70
CA ASN A 26 -9.30 5.55 12.07
C ASN A 26 -9.40 4.02 12.13
N LEU A 27 -10.17 3.41 11.24
CA LEU A 27 -10.25 1.94 11.12
C LEU A 27 -8.89 1.35 10.78
N MET A 28 -8.18 1.91 9.79
CA MET A 28 -6.85 1.44 9.39
C MET A 28 -5.79 1.65 10.47
N ASN A 29 -5.94 2.65 11.33
CA ASN A 29 -5.00 2.96 12.41
C ASN A 29 -5.28 2.18 13.71
N GLY A 30 -6.37 1.43 13.78
CA GLY A 30 -6.64 0.53 14.90
C GLY A 30 -5.48 -0.44 15.12
N GLU A 31 -5.02 -0.58 16.36
CA GLU A 31 -3.90 -1.46 16.72
C GLU A 31 -4.22 -2.90 16.31
N ASP A 32 -5.40 -3.39 16.67
CA ASP A 32 -5.87 -4.72 16.31
C ASP A 32 -5.90 -4.95 14.79
N PHE A 33 -6.30 -3.93 14.03
CA PHE A 33 -6.33 -4.02 12.56
C PHE A 33 -4.91 -4.09 11.99
N ARG A 34 -3.98 -3.28 12.50
CA ARG A 34 -2.58 -3.29 12.05
C ARG A 34 -1.89 -4.61 12.36
N ASP A 35 -2.19 -5.20 13.51
CA ASP A 35 -1.66 -6.51 13.90
C ASP A 35 -2.19 -7.63 12.98
N ILE A 36 -3.44 -7.51 12.53
CA ILE A 36 -4.04 -8.48 11.61
C ILE A 36 -3.45 -8.35 10.20
N VAL A 37 -3.42 -7.16 9.62
CA VAL A 37 -2.99 -7.00 8.22
C VAL A 37 -1.46 -6.98 8.06
N GLY A 38 -0.74 -6.65 9.13
CA GLY A 38 0.70 -6.45 9.10
C GLY A 38 1.12 -5.13 8.45
N ASN A 39 2.35 -4.71 8.75
CA ASN A 39 2.84 -3.39 8.34
C ASN A 39 2.90 -3.21 6.82
N ASP A 40 3.27 -4.25 6.08
CA ASP A 40 3.44 -4.16 4.63
C ASP A 40 2.12 -3.95 3.90
N ILE A 41 1.08 -4.70 4.25
CA ILE A 41 -0.27 -4.51 3.68
C ILE A 41 -0.83 -3.16 4.11
N TRP A 42 -0.63 -2.78 5.37
CA TRP A 42 -1.07 -1.49 5.88
C TRP A 42 -0.46 -0.32 5.09
N GLN A 43 0.85 -0.34 4.81
CA GLN A 43 1.52 0.69 4.01
C GLN A 43 0.94 0.79 2.59
N ARG A 44 0.61 -0.34 1.97
CA ARG A 44 -0.04 -0.38 0.65
C ARG A 44 -1.41 0.27 0.67
N MET A 45 -2.19 -0.02 1.70
CA MET A 45 -3.50 0.58 1.91
C MET A 45 -3.40 2.10 2.18
N ASP A 46 -2.42 2.53 2.97
CA ASP A 46 -2.18 3.95 3.25
C ASP A 46 -1.78 4.72 1.98
N PHE A 47 -0.98 4.10 1.11
CA PHE A 47 -0.68 4.66 -0.21
C PHE A 47 -1.96 4.87 -1.04
N ILE A 48 -2.83 3.87 -1.15
CA ILE A 48 -4.12 4.00 -1.87
C ILE A 48 -4.96 5.14 -1.29
N ARG A 49 -5.05 5.21 0.05
CA ARG A 49 -5.82 6.25 0.75
C ARG A 49 -5.28 7.65 0.44
N LYS A 50 -3.96 7.84 0.49
CA LYS A 50 -3.30 9.12 0.22
C LYS A 50 -3.46 9.55 -1.23
N VAL A 51 -3.26 8.65 -2.20
CA VAL A 51 -3.48 8.94 -3.62
C VAL A 51 -4.92 9.32 -3.86
N GLY A 52 -5.89 8.58 -3.28
CA GLY A 52 -7.31 8.88 -3.39
C GLY A 52 -7.69 10.24 -2.78
N ASN A 53 -7.18 10.57 -1.60
CA ASN A 53 -7.41 11.86 -0.96
C ASN A 53 -6.81 13.02 -1.76
N SER A 54 -5.59 12.86 -2.27
CA SER A 54 -4.92 13.86 -3.10
C SER A 54 -5.70 14.13 -4.40
N ALA A 55 -6.25 13.10 -5.02
CA ALA A 55 -7.10 13.22 -6.20
C ALA A 55 -8.44 13.93 -5.91
N ALA A 56 -9.08 13.57 -4.79
CA ALA A 56 -10.42 14.09 -4.45
C ALA A 56 -10.40 15.52 -3.91
N HIS A 57 -9.38 15.89 -3.14
CA HIS A 57 -9.33 17.16 -2.40
C HIS A 57 -8.19 18.07 -2.82
N GLY A 58 -7.10 17.53 -3.35
CA GLY A 58 -5.89 18.29 -3.72
C GLY A 58 -5.90 18.82 -5.17
N GLY A 59 -6.89 18.48 -5.99
CA GLY A 59 -6.94 18.84 -7.41
C GLY A 59 -5.79 18.24 -8.23
N ARG A 60 -5.03 17.30 -7.66
CA ARG A 60 -3.88 16.65 -8.28
C ARG A 60 -4.36 15.57 -9.26
N LYS A 61 -3.81 15.57 -10.46
CA LYS A 61 -4.07 14.50 -11.42
C LYS A 61 -3.29 13.25 -11.02
N VAL A 62 -4.00 12.14 -10.86
CA VAL A 62 -3.38 10.81 -10.67
C VAL A 62 -2.82 10.35 -12.02
N THR A 63 -1.58 9.89 -12.04
CA THR A 63 -0.99 9.29 -13.24
C THR A 63 -1.51 7.88 -13.48
N VAL A 64 -1.38 7.37 -14.69
CA VAL A 64 -1.78 5.99 -15.04
C VAL A 64 -1.00 5.00 -14.18
N GLU A 65 0.30 5.21 -14.02
CA GLU A 65 1.16 4.35 -13.21
C GLU A 65 0.76 4.34 -11.73
N GLN A 66 0.35 5.51 -11.19
CA GLN A 66 -0.17 5.58 -9.82
C GLN A 66 -1.50 4.84 -9.69
N ALA A 67 -2.38 4.94 -10.68
CA ALA A 67 -3.65 4.24 -10.68
C ALA A 67 -3.46 2.72 -10.78
N GLU A 68 -2.60 2.23 -11.67
CA GLU A 68 -2.24 0.82 -11.77
C GLU A 68 -1.68 0.29 -10.45
N LEU A 69 -0.78 1.05 -9.83
CA LEU A 69 -0.18 0.67 -8.56
C LEU A 69 -1.22 0.62 -7.42
N CYS A 70 -2.18 1.55 -7.41
CA CYS A 70 -3.29 1.50 -6.47
C CYS A 70 -4.13 0.24 -6.66
N LEU A 71 -4.40 -0.17 -7.90
CA LEU A 71 -5.14 -1.40 -8.21
C LEU A 71 -4.37 -2.65 -7.78
N GLU A 72 -3.07 -2.70 -8.05
CA GLU A 72 -2.22 -3.82 -7.63
C GLU A 72 -2.13 -3.93 -6.10
N ASN A 73 -1.98 -2.80 -5.41
CA ASN A 73 -1.99 -2.77 -3.94
C ASN A 73 -3.35 -3.17 -3.36
N LEU A 74 -4.45 -2.72 -3.99
CA LEU A 74 -5.80 -3.12 -3.61
C LEU A 74 -6.01 -4.63 -3.80
N TYR A 75 -5.53 -5.17 -4.93
CA TYR A 75 -5.57 -6.61 -5.20
C TYR A 75 -4.86 -7.41 -4.10
N ILE A 76 -3.65 -6.99 -3.70
CA ILE A 76 -2.88 -7.67 -2.65
C ILE A 76 -3.63 -7.65 -1.31
N PHE A 77 -4.24 -6.52 -0.95
CA PHE A 77 -5.08 -6.45 0.25
C PHE A 77 -6.31 -7.35 0.16
N LEU A 78 -7.02 -7.36 -0.96
CA LEU A 78 -8.21 -8.21 -1.15
C LEU A 78 -7.85 -9.70 -1.23
N ASP A 79 -6.69 -10.05 -1.78
CA ASP A 79 -6.16 -11.41 -1.78
C ASP A 79 -5.85 -11.90 -0.35
N PHE A 80 -5.29 -11.02 0.50
CA PHE A 80 -5.14 -11.29 1.92
C PHE A 80 -6.49 -11.54 2.61
N VAL A 81 -7.47 -10.67 2.36
CA VAL A 81 -8.83 -10.84 2.93
C VAL A 81 -9.44 -12.16 2.46
N ALA A 82 -9.33 -12.48 1.17
CA ALA A 82 -9.83 -13.74 0.61
C ALA A 82 -9.13 -14.96 1.21
N CYS A 83 -7.82 -14.90 1.43
CA CYS A 83 -7.07 -15.97 2.10
C CYS A 83 -7.54 -16.17 3.54
N CYS A 84 -7.64 -15.07 4.30
CA CYS A 84 -7.92 -15.15 5.73
C CYS A 84 -9.37 -15.57 6.05
N TYR A 85 -10.33 -15.12 5.24
CA TYR A 85 -11.76 -15.30 5.54
C TYR A 85 -12.48 -16.24 4.55
N GLY A 86 -11.90 -16.49 3.38
CA GLY A 86 -12.53 -17.31 2.34
C GLY A 86 -12.54 -18.80 2.66
N LYS A 87 -13.59 -19.51 2.24
CA LYS A 87 -13.70 -20.99 2.41
C LYS A 87 -12.86 -21.76 1.39
N ASN A 88 -12.71 -21.24 0.19
CA ASN A 88 -12.08 -21.94 -0.94
C ASN A 88 -11.03 -21.04 -1.62
N TYR A 89 -10.17 -20.41 -0.80
CA TYR A 89 -9.14 -19.54 -1.33
C TYR A 89 -8.20 -20.28 -2.28
N LYS A 90 -7.95 -19.67 -3.42
CA LYS A 90 -6.93 -20.09 -4.38
C LYS A 90 -6.07 -18.87 -4.68
N SER A 91 -4.78 -19.01 -4.47
CA SER A 91 -3.83 -17.94 -4.81
C SER A 91 -3.85 -17.67 -6.31
N SER A 92 -3.97 -16.41 -6.68
CA SER A 92 -3.84 -15.91 -8.05
C SER A 92 -2.87 -14.72 -8.08
N ASN A 93 -2.46 -14.28 -9.26
CA ASN A 93 -1.63 -13.09 -9.42
C ASN A 93 -2.46 -11.96 -10.01
N PHE A 94 -2.05 -10.72 -9.74
CA PHE A 94 -2.65 -9.56 -10.40
C PHE A 94 -2.39 -9.65 -11.92
N ASP A 95 -3.45 -9.63 -12.70
CA ASP A 95 -3.38 -9.69 -14.15
C ASP A 95 -3.57 -8.30 -14.77
N LYS A 96 -2.47 -7.69 -15.19
CA LYS A 96 -2.50 -6.35 -15.79
C LYS A 96 -3.21 -6.31 -17.15
N SER A 97 -3.30 -7.44 -17.86
CA SER A 97 -3.98 -7.48 -19.16
C SER A 97 -5.47 -7.17 -19.05
N LEU A 98 -6.07 -7.40 -17.87
CA LEU A 98 -7.48 -7.06 -17.61
C LEU A 98 -7.73 -5.55 -17.59
N LEU A 99 -6.69 -4.71 -17.46
CA LEU A 99 -6.82 -3.25 -17.50
C LEU A 99 -6.97 -2.70 -18.94
N GLU A 100 -6.65 -3.52 -19.94
CA GLU A 100 -6.75 -3.18 -21.35
C GLU A 100 -8.10 -3.58 -21.97
N LEU A 101 -8.97 -4.23 -21.18
CA LEU A 101 -10.29 -4.64 -21.65
C LEU A 101 -11.21 -3.45 -21.92
N THR A 102 -12.03 -3.58 -22.97
CA THR A 102 -13.11 -2.62 -23.21
C THR A 102 -14.17 -2.70 -22.08
N PRO A 103 -14.96 -1.62 -21.85
CA PRO A 103 -16.02 -1.66 -20.84
C PRO A 103 -17.01 -2.82 -21.04
N GLU A 104 -17.31 -3.20 -22.28
CA GLU A 104 -18.20 -4.31 -22.59
C GLU A 104 -17.58 -5.66 -22.21
N GLU A 105 -16.31 -5.87 -22.51
CA GLU A 105 -15.56 -7.07 -22.11
C GLU A 105 -15.45 -7.18 -20.59
N ALA A 106 -15.16 -6.05 -19.90
CA ALA A 106 -15.06 -6.01 -18.45
C ALA A 106 -16.40 -6.37 -17.77
N LEU A 107 -17.54 -5.92 -18.30
CA LEU A 107 -18.87 -6.24 -17.76
C LEU A 107 -19.19 -7.73 -17.81
N SER A 108 -18.61 -8.49 -18.74
CA SER A 108 -18.82 -9.94 -18.83
C SER A 108 -18.22 -10.73 -17.66
N PHE A 109 -17.29 -10.14 -16.91
CA PHE A 109 -16.66 -10.73 -15.72
C PHE A 109 -17.37 -10.38 -14.42
N VAL A 110 -18.34 -9.46 -14.42
CA VAL A 110 -19.10 -9.13 -13.22
C VAL A 110 -20.11 -10.26 -12.97
N PRO A 111 -19.99 -11.00 -11.85
CA PRO A 111 -21.00 -11.99 -11.50
C PRO A 111 -22.33 -11.26 -11.27
N ASP A 112 -23.41 -11.86 -11.74
CA ASP A 112 -24.78 -11.36 -11.52
C ASP A 112 -25.16 -11.60 -10.04
N ASN A 113 -24.61 -10.75 -9.17
CA ASN A 113 -24.80 -10.84 -7.73
C ASN A 113 -25.91 -9.87 -7.28
N ASN A 114 -27.13 -10.32 -7.42
CA ASN A 114 -28.24 -9.78 -6.65
C ASN A 114 -28.15 -10.32 -5.21
N ILE A 115 -27.11 -9.86 -4.48
CA ILE A 115 -26.87 -10.26 -3.11
C ILE A 115 -27.74 -9.38 -2.21
N ASP A 116 -28.73 -9.97 -1.56
CA ASP A 116 -29.51 -9.34 -0.51
C ASP A 116 -28.58 -9.11 0.70
N LEU A 117 -28.08 -7.88 0.83
CA LEU A 117 -27.16 -7.47 1.88
C LEU A 117 -27.72 -7.76 3.29
N SER A 118 -29.03 -7.71 3.47
CA SER A 118 -29.70 -7.93 4.76
C SER A 118 -29.58 -9.37 5.22
N LYS A 119 -29.74 -10.33 4.30
CA LYS A 119 -29.52 -11.76 4.60
C LYS A 119 -28.08 -12.08 4.90
N LEU A 120 -27.14 -11.45 4.19
CA LEU A 120 -25.70 -11.64 4.42
C LEU A 120 -25.27 -11.14 5.80
N ILE A 121 -25.84 -10.06 6.29
CA ILE A 121 -25.55 -9.51 7.64
C ILE A 121 -26.05 -10.45 8.73
N GLU A 122 -27.25 -11.02 8.58
CA GLU A 122 -27.82 -11.97 9.53
C GLU A 122 -27.05 -13.30 9.56
N GLU A 123 -26.75 -13.88 8.40
CA GLU A 123 -25.94 -15.10 8.26
C GLU A 123 -24.49 -14.88 8.75
N ASN A 124 -23.89 -13.72 8.53
CA ASN A 124 -22.56 -13.40 9.03
C ASN A 124 -22.51 -13.25 10.57
N ARG A 125 -23.62 -12.90 11.21
CA ARG A 125 -23.67 -12.78 12.66
C ARG A 125 -23.50 -14.13 13.36
N GLU A 126 -24.09 -15.20 12.81
CA GLU A 126 -23.93 -16.58 13.32
C GLU A 126 -22.53 -17.14 12.99
N LEU A 127 -21.94 -16.71 11.88
CA LEU A 127 -20.63 -17.19 11.40
C LEU A 127 -19.44 -16.38 11.97
N LYS A 128 -19.68 -15.33 12.76
CA LYS A 128 -18.62 -14.41 13.22
C LYS A 128 -17.51 -15.12 14.00
N GLU A 129 -17.85 -16.12 14.80
CA GLU A 129 -16.87 -16.92 15.56
C GLU A 129 -16.02 -17.78 14.62
N GLU A 130 -16.68 -18.44 13.66
CA GLU A 130 -16.00 -19.26 12.67
C GLU A 130 -15.06 -18.45 11.79
N LEU A 131 -15.49 -17.24 11.35
CA LEU A 131 -14.67 -16.36 10.54
C LEU A 131 -13.46 -15.82 11.30
N THR A 132 -13.64 -15.44 12.58
CA THR A 132 -12.55 -14.99 13.45
C THR A 132 -11.51 -16.10 13.65
N ALA A 133 -11.95 -17.32 13.93
CA ALA A 133 -11.07 -18.47 14.11
C ALA A 133 -10.31 -18.81 12.81
N ARG A 134 -11.02 -18.82 11.67
CA ARG A 134 -10.41 -19.06 10.37
C ARG A 134 -9.36 -18.01 10.04
N ARG A 135 -9.66 -16.73 10.24
CA ARG A 135 -8.69 -15.65 10.03
C ARG A 135 -7.44 -15.87 10.90
N ALA A 136 -7.57 -16.17 12.18
CA ALA A 136 -6.43 -16.38 13.07
C ALA A 136 -5.53 -17.55 12.62
N GLU A 137 -6.11 -18.61 12.07
CA GLU A 137 -5.39 -19.74 11.50
C GLU A 137 -4.71 -19.39 10.17
N GLN A 138 -5.48 -18.85 9.23
CA GLN A 138 -5.02 -18.59 7.86
C GLN A 138 -4.04 -17.40 7.76
N GLN A 139 -4.14 -16.42 8.63
CA GLN A 139 -3.22 -15.27 8.68
C GLN A 139 -1.76 -15.72 8.78
N GLN A 140 -1.48 -16.79 9.53
CA GLN A 140 -0.13 -17.32 9.69
C GLN A 140 0.39 -18.03 8.44
N THR A 141 -0.49 -18.49 7.58
CA THR A 141 -0.15 -19.20 6.33
C THR A 141 -0.05 -18.28 5.13
N TYR A 142 -0.54 -17.05 5.26
CA TYR A 142 -0.53 -16.10 4.14
C TYR A 142 0.90 -15.71 3.76
N VAL A 143 1.26 -16.03 2.52
CA VAL A 143 2.52 -15.60 1.92
C VAL A 143 2.25 -14.33 1.12
N GLN A 144 2.80 -13.24 1.61
CA GLN A 144 2.63 -11.94 0.95
C GLN A 144 3.26 -11.95 -0.44
N LYS A 145 2.49 -11.49 -1.42
CA LYS A 145 2.97 -11.33 -2.79
C LYS A 145 3.91 -10.13 -2.87
N PRO A 146 5.15 -10.30 -3.36
CA PRO A 146 6.07 -9.18 -3.51
C PRO A 146 5.54 -8.23 -4.58
N LEU A 147 5.53 -6.95 -4.28
CA LEU A 147 5.38 -5.90 -5.27
C LEU A 147 6.77 -5.64 -5.85
N ASP A 148 7.05 -6.17 -7.04
CA ASP A 148 8.35 -6.00 -7.68
C ASP A 148 8.40 -4.73 -8.53
N LEU A 149 8.61 -3.61 -7.88
CA LEU A 149 8.89 -2.34 -8.55
C LEU A 149 10.40 -2.16 -8.74
N SER A 150 10.80 -1.73 -9.94
CA SER A 150 12.17 -1.29 -10.16
C SER A 150 12.51 -0.11 -9.24
N GLU A 151 13.79 0.10 -8.96
CA GLU A 151 14.25 1.22 -8.14
C GLU A 151 13.76 2.58 -8.67
N TYR A 152 13.83 2.76 -9.99
CA TYR A 152 13.29 3.96 -10.66
C TYR A 152 11.78 4.16 -10.39
N LYS A 153 10.95 3.11 -10.53
CA LYS A 153 9.51 3.19 -10.25
C LYS A 153 9.24 3.43 -8.76
N THR A 154 10.03 2.83 -7.88
CA THR A 154 9.93 3.08 -6.43
C THR A 154 10.18 4.55 -6.12
N ARG A 155 11.20 5.15 -6.71
CA ARG A 155 11.47 6.60 -6.57
C ARG A 155 10.30 7.43 -7.08
N LYS A 156 9.96 7.31 -8.35
CA LYS A 156 8.99 8.19 -9.04
C LYS A 156 7.54 8.04 -8.56
N ILE A 157 7.13 6.86 -8.19
CA ILE A 157 5.73 6.61 -7.83
C ILE A 157 5.51 6.70 -6.31
N TYR A 158 6.43 6.14 -5.51
CA TYR A 158 6.29 6.14 -4.06
C TYR A 158 6.98 7.32 -3.39
N ILE A 159 8.30 7.48 -3.58
CA ILE A 159 9.09 8.42 -2.79
C ILE A 159 8.75 9.85 -3.16
N ASP A 160 8.74 10.19 -4.45
CA ASP A 160 8.37 11.53 -4.91
C ASP A 160 6.97 11.90 -4.42
N PHE A 161 5.98 11.00 -4.61
CA PHE A 161 4.62 11.22 -4.14
C PHE A 161 4.55 11.43 -2.62
N MET A 162 5.24 10.61 -1.83
CA MET A 162 5.24 10.73 -0.36
C MET A 162 5.89 12.01 0.14
N LEU A 163 6.99 12.45 -0.51
CA LEU A 163 7.63 13.73 -0.21
C LEU A 163 6.69 14.91 -0.49
N GLU A 164 6.07 14.90 -1.65
CA GLU A 164 5.13 15.95 -2.05
C GLU A 164 3.85 15.96 -1.20
N ASP A 165 3.31 14.78 -0.82
CA ASP A 165 2.14 14.66 0.08
C ASP A 165 2.47 15.19 1.49
N ALA A 166 3.72 15.03 1.93
CA ALA A 166 4.24 15.62 3.16
C ALA A 166 4.54 17.13 3.07
N GLY A 167 4.32 17.74 1.89
CA GLY A 167 4.50 19.18 1.67
C GLY A 167 5.90 19.59 1.18
N TRP A 168 6.79 18.64 0.92
CA TRP A 168 8.12 18.90 0.38
C TRP A 168 8.03 19.14 -1.13
N ARG A 169 8.85 20.06 -1.66
CA ARG A 169 8.85 20.47 -3.08
C ARG A 169 10.15 20.09 -3.75
N GLU A 170 10.04 19.43 -4.90
CA GLU A 170 11.19 19.11 -5.77
C GLU A 170 11.91 20.39 -6.20
N GLY A 171 13.23 20.34 -6.19
CA GLY A 171 14.10 21.47 -6.60
C GLY A 171 14.24 22.57 -5.55
N ARG A 172 13.45 22.54 -4.47
CA ARG A 172 13.55 23.48 -3.35
C ARG A 172 13.94 22.77 -2.05
N ASP A 173 13.09 21.84 -1.64
CA ASP A 173 13.20 21.19 -0.33
C ASP A 173 13.90 19.82 -0.46
N TRP A 174 13.99 19.28 -1.68
CA TRP A 174 14.75 18.08 -1.99
C TRP A 174 15.28 18.07 -3.44
N LEU A 175 16.43 17.40 -3.60
CA LEU A 175 17.05 17.12 -4.89
C LEU A 175 17.30 15.62 -5.03
N ASN A 176 17.24 15.12 -6.24
CA ASN A 176 17.55 13.73 -6.58
C ASN A 176 18.91 13.61 -7.29
N GLU A 177 19.51 12.42 -7.20
CA GLU A 177 20.79 12.09 -7.84
C GLU A 177 21.91 13.09 -7.51
N VAL A 178 22.02 13.47 -6.20
CA VAL A 178 22.99 14.44 -5.74
C VAL A 178 24.38 13.80 -5.66
N GLU A 179 25.35 14.41 -6.35
CA GLU A 179 26.73 13.99 -6.31
C GLU A 179 27.37 14.29 -4.96
N LEU A 180 28.03 13.30 -4.36
CA LEU A 180 28.70 13.38 -3.08
C LEU A 180 30.20 13.09 -3.25
N PRO A 181 31.06 14.10 -3.09
CA PRO A 181 32.52 13.91 -3.16
C PRO A 181 33.06 13.29 -1.86
N GLY A 182 34.26 12.70 -1.94
CA GLY A 182 34.98 12.17 -0.79
C GLY A 182 34.54 10.79 -0.35
N MET A 183 33.88 10.04 -1.21
CA MET A 183 33.42 8.68 -0.94
C MET A 183 34.60 7.68 -0.86
N PRO A 184 34.50 6.65 0.01
CA PRO A 184 35.56 5.64 0.18
C PRO A 184 35.62 4.60 -0.96
N ASN A 185 35.31 5.02 -2.18
CA ASN A 185 35.39 4.20 -3.39
C ASN A 185 36.52 4.70 -4.31
N ARG A 186 36.85 3.94 -5.35
CA ARG A 186 37.95 4.30 -6.28
C ARG A 186 37.73 5.61 -7.04
N SER A 187 36.48 6.02 -7.24
CA SER A 187 36.12 7.26 -7.92
C SER A 187 36.06 8.46 -6.98
N GLU A 188 36.14 8.23 -5.67
CA GLU A 188 35.93 9.25 -4.62
C GLU A 188 34.61 10.01 -4.74
N VAL A 189 33.65 9.49 -5.55
CA VAL A 189 32.37 10.08 -5.83
C VAL A 189 31.26 9.06 -5.63
N GLY A 190 30.16 9.46 -5.01
CA GLY A 190 28.92 8.72 -4.90
C GLY A 190 27.73 9.58 -5.33
N PHE A 191 26.56 8.97 -5.42
CA PHE A 191 25.32 9.65 -5.72
C PHE A 191 24.27 9.23 -4.70
N ALA A 192 23.69 10.22 -4.02
CA ALA A 192 22.53 9.99 -3.18
C ALA A 192 21.26 10.06 -4.01
N ASP A 193 20.36 9.11 -3.83
CA ASP A 193 19.08 9.11 -4.56
C ASP A 193 18.29 10.36 -4.26
N TYR A 194 18.24 10.78 -2.98
CA TYR A 194 17.64 12.05 -2.54
C TYR A 194 18.44 12.67 -1.41
N VAL A 195 18.52 14.01 -1.44
CA VAL A 195 18.96 14.83 -0.31
C VAL A 195 17.84 15.81 0.03
N LEU A 196 17.41 15.81 1.29
CA LEU A 196 16.39 16.71 1.81
C LEU A 196 17.07 17.91 2.46
N TYR A 197 16.57 19.11 2.22
CA TYR A 197 17.13 20.38 2.70
C TYR A 197 16.16 21.10 3.61
N GLY A 198 16.69 21.77 4.62
CA GLY A 198 15.92 22.69 5.45
C GLY A 198 15.68 24.03 4.76
N ASP A 199 14.86 24.89 5.39
CA ASP A 199 14.59 26.26 4.91
C ASP A 199 15.86 27.13 4.84
N ASP A 200 16.91 26.75 5.57
CA ASP A 200 18.23 27.40 5.56
C ASP A 200 19.16 26.87 4.45
N GLY A 201 18.68 25.95 3.62
CA GLY A 201 19.42 25.31 2.54
C GLY A 201 20.45 24.27 3.01
N ARG A 202 20.44 23.87 4.28
CA ARG A 202 21.34 22.83 4.80
C ARG A 202 20.73 21.45 4.60
N PRO A 203 21.55 20.42 4.29
CA PRO A 203 21.06 19.06 4.19
C PRO A 203 20.60 18.56 5.57
N LEU A 204 19.39 18.02 5.61
CA LEU A 204 18.75 17.43 6.78
C LEU A 204 18.80 15.91 6.77
N ALA A 205 18.62 15.31 5.61
CA ALA A 205 18.56 13.87 5.47
C ALA A 205 18.95 13.40 4.07
N VAL A 206 19.39 12.15 4.00
CA VAL A 206 19.62 11.41 2.76
C VAL A 206 18.64 10.24 2.71
N VAL A 207 18.00 10.04 1.56
CA VAL A 207 17.14 8.89 1.31
C VAL A 207 17.76 8.06 0.18
N GLU A 208 17.96 6.79 0.46
CA GLU A 208 18.45 5.80 -0.50
C GLU A 208 17.30 4.88 -0.89
N ALA A 209 16.91 4.96 -2.14
CA ALA A 209 15.85 4.11 -2.68
C ALA A 209 16.36 2.71 -3.00
N LYS A 210 15.54 1.72 -2.77
CA LYS A 210 15.82 0.35 -3.19
C LYS A 210 14.58 -0.25 -3.84
N ARG A 211 14.81 -1.20 -4.71
CA ARG A 211 13.76 -2.02 -5.30
C ARG A 211 12.91 -2.64 -4.18
N THR A 212 11.59 -2.63 -4.31
CA THR A 212 10.66 -3.01 -3.23
C THR A 212 10.83 -4.44 -2.70
N CYS A 213 11.46 -5.32 -3.46
CA CYS A 213 11.77 -6.69 -3.04
C CYS A 213 13.18 -6.86 -2.41
N VAL A 214 13.95 -5.77 -2.27
CA VAL A 214 15.30 -5.81 -1.70
C VAL A 214 15.25 -5.45 -0.21
N ASP A 215 16.07 -6.15 0.60
CA ASP A 215 16.18 -5.88 2.02
C ASP A 215 16.66 -4.44 2.29
N VAL A 216 15.89 -3.73 3.10
CA VAL A 216 16.12 -2.33 3.49
C VAL A 216 17.48 -2.13 4.19
N SER A 217 18.04 -3.19 4.81
CA SER A 217 19.33 -3.14 5.47
C SER A 217 20.47 -2.74 4.53
N LYS A 218 20.40 -3.14 3.26
CA LYS A 218 21.39 -2.76 2.23
C LYS A 218 21.38 -1.27 1.92
N GLY A 219 20.18 -0.67 1.82
CA GLY A 219 20.05 0.78 1.63
C GLY A 219 20.55 1.57 2.83
N ARG A 220 20.25 1.11 4.06
CA ARG A 220 20.72 1.76 5.29
C ARG A 220 22.26 1.78 5.38
N GLN A 221 22.94 0.71 4.96
CA GLN A 221 24.39 0.66 4.97
C GLN A 221 25.00 1.66 3.96
N GLN A 222 24.41 1.77 2.78
CA GLN A 222 24.84 2.73 1.75
C GLN A 222 24.63 4.17 2.22
N ALA A 223 23.44 4.51 2.76
CA ALA A 223 23.14 5.84 3.27
C ALA A 223 24.02 6.28 4.45
N LYS A 224 24.65 5.35 5.19
CA LYS A 224 25.59 5.67 6.26
C LYS A 224 26.97 6.13 5.76
N LEU A 225 27.27 5.91 4.50
CA LEU A 225 28.54 6.32 3.87
C LEU A 225 28.49 7.75 3.34
N TYR A 226 27.32 8.32 3.24
CA TYR A 226 27.04 9.68 2.80
C TYR A 226 27.02 10.64 3.99
#